data_dee1c2eb2424d76c8f2b6bf441f121d3
#
_entry.id   dee1c2eb2424d76c8f2b6bf441f121d3
#
_cell.length_a   1.000
_cell.length_b   1.000
_cell.length_c   1.000
_cell.angle_alpha   90.00
_cell.angle_beta   90.00
_cell.angle_gamma   90.00
#
_symmetry.space_group_name_H-M   'P 1'
#
loop_
_entity.id
_entity.type
_entity.pdbx_description
1 polymer ?
#
loop_
_entity_poly.entity_id
_entity_poly.type
_entity_poly.pdbx_seq_one_letter_code
_entity_poly.pdbx_strand_id
1 'polypeptide(L)'
;RMYLREIGKIPLLTLQGEIALAKRVEIGNQDAKKKLIEANLRLVVSIAKKYTGHCLSFLDLVQEGNIGLIRAVEKFDYRKGFRFSTYASWWIRQAITRALADQSRVIRVPVHMVESINKLTKVSRELYQDLGREPTYRELAEKMGTTPTGLVSGCVKPISY
;
A
#
# COMPACT_ATOMS: atom_id res chain seq x y z
N ARG A 1 -20.40 3.77 7.36
CA ARG A 1 -20.50 4.85 8.37
C ARG A 1 -20.38 4.33 9.81
N MET A 2 -20.98 3.17 10.16
CA MET A 2 -20.93 2.60 11.52
C MET A 2 -19.49 2.28 11.97
N TYR A 3 -18.72 1.55 11.17
CA TYR A 3 -17.30 1.24 11.44
C TYR A 3 -16.46 2.47 11.78
N LEU A 4 -16.52 3.54 10.96
CA LEU A 4 -15.75 4.77 11.20
C LEU A 4 -16.12 5.48 12.50
N ARG A 5 -17.37 5.37 12.93
CA ARG A 5 -17.87 5.93 14.19
C ARG A 5 -17.36 5.13 15.39
N GLU A 6 -17.26 3.81 15.27
CA GLU A 6 -16.77 2.93 16.34
C GLU A 6 -15.28 3.10 16.58
N ILE A 7 -14.46 3.09 15.52
CA ILE A 7 -13.01 3.29 15.67
C ILE A 7 -12.67 4.69 16.20
N GLY A 8 -13.54 5.68 15.97
CA GLY A 8 -13.37 7.03 16.49
C GLY A 8 -13.48 7.15 18.00
N LYS A 9 -14.15 6.19 18.67
CA LYS A 9 -14.33 6.18 20.14
C LYS A 9 -13.08 5.69 20.88
N ILE A 10 -12.18 4.99 20.19
CA ILE A 10 -10.99 4.40 20.81
C ILE A 10 -9.93 5.49 21.01
N PRO A 11 -9.42 5.69 22.23
CA PRO A 11 -8.41 6.72 22.50
C PRO A 11 -7.08 6.37 21.82
N LEU A 12 -6.35 7.42 21.43
CA LEU A 12 -5.00 7.28 20.87
C LEU A 12 -4.01 6.90 21.97
N LEU A 13 -3.03 6.08 21.65
CA LEU A 13 -1.98 5.66 22.57
C LEU A 13 -0.87 6.71 22.67
N THR A 14 -0.34 6.87 23.86
CA THR A 14 0.91 7.57 24.11
C THR A 14 2.09 6.66 23.77
N LEU A 15 3.30 7.22 23.57
CA LEU A 15 4.51 6.45 23.34
C LEU A 15 4.76 5.37 24.41
N GLN A 16 4.56 5.74 25.67
CA GLN A 16 4.69 4.79 26.79
C GLN A 16 3.64 3.69 26.74
N GLY A 17 2.41 4.02 26.34
CA GLY A 17 1.34 3.05 26.11
C GLY A 17 1.65 2.07 24.98
N GLU A 18 2.21 2.57 23.87
CA GLU A 18 2.66 1.72 22.74
C GLU A 18 3.72 0.70 23.21
N ILE A 19 4.74 1.17 23.97
CA ILE A 19 5.81 0.31 24.50
C ILE A 19 5.27 -0.71 25.50
N ALA A 20 4.40 -0.30 26.42
CA ALA A 20 3.82 -1.20 27.41
C ALA A 20 2.98 -2.31 26.78
N LEU A 21 2.19 -1.98 25.75
CA LEU A 21 1.42 -2.98 25.00
C LEU A 21 2.34 -3.87 24.15
N ALA A 22 3.36 -3.32 23.51
CA ALA A 22 4.30 -4.09 22.70
C ALA A 22 5.06 -5.13 23.52
N LYS A 23 5.50 -4.80 24.75
CA LYS A 23 6.10 -5.76 25.70
C LYS A 23 5.15 -6.91 26.02
N ARG A 24 3.87 -6.64 26.21
CA ARG A 24 2.86 -7.67 26.50
C ARG A 24 2.54 -8.52 25.28
N VAL A 25 2.59 -7.95 24.07
CA VAL A 25 2.44 -8.69 22.80
C VAL A 25 3.60 -9.67 22.61
N GLU A 26 4.83 -9.27 22.94
CA GLU A 26 6.02 -10.13 22.86
C GLU A 26 5.88 -11.38 23.74
N ILE A 27 5.22 -11.28 24.90
CA ILE A 27 4.93 -12.40 25.82
C ILE A 27 3.72 -13.24 25.34
N GLY A 28 3.10 -12.87 24.20
CA GLY A 28 1.98 -13.62 23.63
C GLY A 28 0.59 -13.19 24.12
N ASN A 29 0.45 -12.05 24.81
CA ASN A 29 -0.83 -11.57 25.31
C ASN A 29 -1.74 -11.08 24.17
N GLN A 30 -2.81 -11.83 23.89
CA GLN A 30 -3.77 -11.54 22.82
C GLN A 30 -4.60 -10.28 23.09
N ASP A 31 -4.92 -9.97 24.32
CA ASP A 31 -5.68 -8.75 24.67
C ASP A 31 -4.85 -7.49 24.42
N ALA A 32 -3.54 -7.54 24.71
CA ALA A 32 -2.62 -6.45 24.40
C ALA A 32 -2.49 -6.26 22.89
N LYS A 33 -2.38 -7.35 22.12
CA LYS A 33 -2.37 -7.33 20.66
C LYS A 33 -3.62 -6.69 20.10
N LYS A 34 -4.80 -7.10 20.57
CA LYS A 34 -6.08 -6.55 20.17
C LYS A 34 -6.17 -5.04 20.45
N LYS A 35 -5.81 -4.61 21.67
CA LYS A 35 -5.80 -3.19 22.06
C LYS A 35 -4.87 -2.35 21.20
N LEU A 36 -3.66 -2.85 20.87
CA LEU A 36 -2.71 -2.14 20.04
C LEU A 36 -3.22 -2.00 18.59
N ILE A 37 -3.89 -3.03 18.04
CA ILE A 37 -4.53 -2.98 16.73
C ILE A 37 -5.67 -1.96 16.73
N GLU A 38 -6.62 -2.06 17.67
CA GLU A 38 -7.80 -1.21 17.74
C GLU A 38 -7.45 0.28 17.82
N ALA A 39 -6.46 0.64 18.65
CA ALA A 39 -6.01 2.01 18.80
C ALA A 39 -5.39 2.61 17.53
N ASN A 40 -4.96 1.76 16.57
CA ASN A 40 -4.32 2.17 15.32
C ASN A 40 -5.19 1.99 14.06
N LEU A 41 -6.46 1.57 14.20
CA LEU A 41 -7.38 1.45 13.04
C LEU A 41 -7.60 2.79 12.32
N ARG A 42 -7.57 3.90 13.04
CA ARG A 42 -7.66 5.25 12.46
C ARG A 42 -6.49 5.57 11.53
N LEU A 43 -5.28 5.06 11.83
CA LEU A 43 -4.11 5.19 10.96
C LEU A 43 -4.35 4.48 9.63
N VAL A 44 -4.89 3.26 9.66
CA VAL A 44 -5.24 2.50 8.45
C VAL A 44 -6.19 3.30 7.56
N VAL A 45 -7.26 3.84 8.14
CA VAL A 45 -8.25 4.65 7.42
C VAL A 45 -7.60 5.88 6.78
N SER A 46 -6.70 6.56 7.48
CA SER A 46 -6.00 7.76 6.97
C SER A 46 -5.12 7.44 5.77
N ILE A 47 -4.49 6.26 5.77
CA ILE A 47 -3.66 5.80 4.66
C ILE A 47 -4.54 5.31 3.50
N ALA A 48 -5.56 4.50 3.76
CA ALA A 48 -6.46 3.95 2.75
C ALA A 48 -7.19 5.05 1.95
N LYS A 49 -7.52 6.19 2.57
CA LYS A 49 -8.09 7.36 1.89
C LYS A 49 -7.27 7.85 0.70
N LYS A 50 -5.95 7.70 0.74
CA LYS A 50 -5.06 8.13 -0.35
C LYS A 50 -5.11 7.23 -1.57
N TYR A 51 -5.70 6.05 -1.44
CA TYR A 51 -5.83 5.03 -2.49
C TYR A 51 -7.28 4.87 -2.98
N THR A 52 -8.17 5.76 -2.59
CA THR A 52 -9.54 5.82 -3.13
C THR A 52 -9.52 6.24 -4.60
N GLY A 53 -10.46 5.72 -5.39
CA GLY A 53 -10.53 5.99 -6.84
C GLY A 53 -9.94 4.88 -7.72
N HIS A 54 -9.42 3.81 -7.12
CA HIS A 54 -9.04 2.58 -7.80
C HIS A 54 -10.19 1.55 -7.77
N CYS A 55 -10.06 0.45 -8.49
CA CYS A 55 -11.12 -0.56 -8.68
C CYS A 55 -11.62 -1.26 -7.40
N LEU A 56 -10.95 -1.09 -6.26
CA LEU A 56 -11.38 -1.64 -4.96
C LEU A 56 -12.24 -0.63 -4.19
N SER A 57 -13.23 -1.15 -3.46
CA SER A 57 -14.03 -0.31 -2.57
C SER A 57 -13.17 0.24 -1.42
N PHE A 58 -13.56 1.39 -0.87
CA PHE A 58 -12.84 1.98 0.27
C PHE A 58 -12.77 1.04 1.48
N LEU A 59 -13.84 0.27 1.74
CA LEU A 59 -13.86 -0.68 2.84
C LEU A 59 -12.93 -1.86 2.61
N ASP A 60 -12.79 -2.34 1.37
CA ASP A 60 -11.85 -3.42 1.04
C ASP A 60 -10.41 -2.95 1.23
N LEU A 61 -10.09 -1.72 0.80
CA LEU A 61 -8.76 -1.11 1.05
C LEU A 61 -8.46 -1.00 2.55
N VAL A 62 -9.46 -0.65 3.36
CA VAL A 62 -9.30 -0.61 4.82
C VAL A 62 -9.05 -2.00 5.38
N GLN A 63 -9.77 -3.04 4.92
CA GLN A 63 -9.57 -4.41 5.42
C GLN A 63 -8.19 -4.97 5.03
N GLU A 64 -7.75 -4.74 3.80
CA GLU A 64 -6.39 -5.11 3.39
C GLU A 64 -5.33 -4.36 4.21
N GLY A 65 -5.57 -3.08 4.48
CA GLY A 65 -4.73 -2.29 5.38
C GLY A 65 -4.72 -2.82 6.82
N ASN A 66 -5.85 -3.33 7.33
CA ASN A 66 -5.94 -3.95 8.65
C ASN A 66 -5.10 -5.24 8.71
N ILE A 67 -5.06 -6.05 7.63
CA ILE A 67 -4.18 -7.22 7.54
C ILE A 67 -2.71 -6.79 7.64
N GLY A 68 -2.34 -5.70 6.97
CA GLY A 68 -1.00 -5.10 7.08
C GLY A 68 -0.69 -4.63 8.50
N LEU A 69 -1.65 -3.99 9.18
CA LEU A 69 -1.52 -3.54 10.56
C LEU A 69 -1.30 -4.71 11.53
N ILE A 70 -2.03 -5.82 11.39
CA ILE A 70 -1.87 -7.02 12.22
C ILE A 70 -0.44 -7.57 12.09
N ARG A 71 0.08 -7.67 10.86
CA ARG A 71 1.47 -8.09 10.62
C ARG A 71 2.49 -7.12 11.21
N ALA A 72 2.19 -5.82 11.17
CA ALA A 72 3.05 -4.81 11.79
C ALA A 72 3.12 -4.99 13.31
N VAL A 73 1.99 -5.26 13.98
CA VAL A 73 1.94 -5.52 15.42
C VAL A 73 2.75 -6.76 15.82
N GLU A 74 2.69 -7.82 15.02
CA GLU A 74 3.44 -9.06 15.26
C GLU A 74 4.96 -8.91 15.14
N LYS A 75 5.41 -7.98 14.29
CA LYS A 75 6.84 -7.78 13.97
C LYS A 75 7.43 -6.50 14.57
N PHE A 76 6.66 -5.79 15.37
CA PHE A 76 7.11 -4.52 15.95
C PHE A 76 8.12 -4.74 17.07
N ASP A 77 9.29 -4.11 16.93
CA ASP A 77 10.33 -4.08 17.96
C ASP A 77 10.43 -2.68 18.57
N TYR A 78 9.91 -2.53 19.77
CA TYR A 78 9.92 -1.28 20.54
C TYR A 78 11.32 -0.84 20.98
N ARG A 79 12.31 -1.75 20.98
CA ARG A 79 13.71 -1.45 21.40
C ARG A 79 14.41 -0.52 20.42
N LYS A 80 13.92 -0.45 19.18
CA LYS A 80 14.47 0.42 18.12
C LYS A 80 14.17 1.91 18.32
N GLY A 81 13.35 2.29 19.29
CA GLY A 81 13.07 3.69 19.66
C GLY A 81 12.15 4.45 18.70
N PHE A 82 11.65 3.83 17.63
CA PHE A 82 10.73 4.46 16.70
C PHE A 82 9.27 4.32 17.16
N ARG A 83 8.42 5.28 16.76
CA ARG A 83 6.98 5.20 16.97
C ARG A 83 6.39 4.03 16.18
N PHE A 84 5.41 3.34 16.77
CA PHE A 84 4.68 2.27 16.11
C PHE A 84 4.07 2.72 14.78
N SER A 85 3.49 3.92 14.72
CA SER A 85 2.89 4.48 13.51
C SER A 85 3.84 4.57 12.33
N THR A 86 5.12 4.90 12.57
CA THR A 86 6.16 4.97 11.52
C THR A 86 6.38 3.61 10.88
N TYR A 87 6.51 2.58 11.71
CA TYR A 87 6.71 1.20 11.26
C TYR A 87 5.45 0.62 10.60
N ALA A 88 4.29 0.77 11.24
CA ALA A 88 3.01 0.27 10.76
C ALA A 88 2.61 0.87 9.41
N SER A 89 2.90 2.15 9.17
CA SER A 89 2.58 2.84 7.91
C SER A 89 3.20 2.16 6.70
N TRP A 90 4.38 1.55 6.84
CA TRP A 90 5.02 0.81 5.76
C TRP A 90 4.26 -0.49 5.45
N TRP A 91 3.90 -1.27 6.48
CA TRP A 91 3.16 -2.52 6.32
C TRP A 91 1.75 -2.31 5.77
N ILE A 92 1.06 -1.28 6.26
CA ILE A 92 -0.28 -0.90 5.79
C ILE A 92 -0.22 -0.53 4.30
N ARG A 93 0.72 0.32 3.90
CA ARG A 93 0.92 0.72 2.51
C ARG A 93 1.22 -0.46 1.61
N GLN A 94 2.14 -1.32 2.05
CA GLN A 94 2.52 -2.52 1.31
C GLN A 94 1.32 -3.46 1.10
N ALA A 95 0.50 -3.69 2.14
CA ALA A 95 -0.69 -4.53 2.04
C ALA A 95 -1.72 -3.95 1.05
N ILE A 96 -2.01 -2.66 1.14
CA ILE A 96 -2.96 -1.98 0.25
C ILE A 96 -2.46 -2.01 -1.21
N THR A 97 -1.19 -1.66 -1.45
CA THR A 97 -0.62 -1.64 -2.81
C THR A 97 -0.60 -3.03 -3.42
N ARG A 98 -0.28 -4.05 -2.63
CA ARG A 98 -0.31 -5.44 -3.08
C ARG A 98 -1.74 -5.90 -3.41
N ALA A 99 -2.72 -5.57 -2.57
CA ALA A 99 -4.12 -5.89 -2.84
C ALA A 99 -4.62 -5.20 -4.12
N LEU A 100 -4.25 -3.94 -4.35
CA LEU A 100 -4.55 -3.24 -5.60
C LEU A 100 -3.92 -3.95 -6.81
N ALA A 101 -2.68 -4.41 -6.72
CA ALA A 101 -2.05 -5.12 -7.82
C ALA A 101 -2.71 -6.48 -8.11
N ASP A 102 -3.11 -7.20 -7.05
CA ASP A 102 -3.64 -8.56 -7.13
C ASP A 102 -5.15 -8.62 -7.49
N GLN A 103 -5.95 -7.64 -7.06
CA GLN A 103 -7.41 -7.70 -7.07
C GLN A 103 -8.09 -6.63 -7.94
N SER A 104 -7.33 -5.64 -8.47
CA SER A 104 -7.92 -4.53 -9.22
C SER A 104 -8.42 -4.91 -10.62
N ARG A 105 -8.04 -6.06 -11.15
CA ARG A 105 -8.36 -6.46 -12.51
C ARG A 105 -9.20 -7.72 -12.53
N VAL A 106 -10.19 -7.78 -13.43
CA VAL A 106 -11.04 -8.97 -13.67
C VAL A 106 -10.17 -10.17 -14.09
N ILE A 107 -9.20 -9.93 -14.98
CA ILE A 107 -8.19 -10.92 -15.34
C ILE A 107 -6.94 -10.60 -14.51
N ARG A 108 -6.58 -11.51 -13.59
CA ARG A 108 -5.42 -11.35 -12.72
C ARG A 108 -4.12 -11.23 -13.52
N VAL A 109 -3.36 -10.20 -13.22
CA VAL A 109 -2.02 -9.98 -13.77
C VAL A 109 -0.98 -10.14 -12.65
N PRO A 110 0.15 -10.83 -12.88
CA PRO A 110 1.22 -10.93 -11.89
C PRO A 110 1.73 -9.57 -11.45
N VAL A 111 2.10 -9.44 -10.16
CA VAL A 111 2.51 -8.15 -9.55
C VAL A 111 3.67 -7.49 -10.30
N HIS A 112 4.69 -8.27 -10.73
CA HIS A 112 5.82 -7.73 -11.48
C HIS A 112 5.42 -7.10 -12.83
N MET A 113 4.35 -7.61 -13.47
CA MET A 113 3.81 -7.02 -14.69
C MET A 113 3.07 -5.71 -14.41
N VAL A 114 2.34 -5.64 -13.29
CA VAL A 114 1.69 -4.39 -12.85
C VAL A 114 2.74 -3.31 -12.55
N GLU A 115 3.84 -3.67 -11.90
CA GLU A 115 4.97 -2.77 -11.64
C GLU A 115 5.61 -2.27 -12.96
N SER A 116 5.80 -3.17 -13.92
CA SER A 116 6.33 -2.81 -15.25
C SER A 116 5.40 -1.86 -16.00
N ILE A 117 4.09 -2.10 -15.96
CA ILE A 117 3.08 -1.21 -16.57
C ILE A 117 3.09 0.17 -15.90
N ASN A 118 3.15 0.23 -14.57
CA ASN A 118 3.20 1.49 -13.83
C ASN A 118 4.49 2.27 -14.15
N LYS A 119 5.63 1.59 -14.24
CA LYS A 119 6.90 2.19 -14.65
C LYS A 119 6.82 2.74 -16.08
N LEU A 120 6.26 1.98 -17.01
CA LEU A 120 6.05 2.42 -18.39
C LEU A 120 5.18 3.67 -18.46
N THR A 121 4.06 3.68 -17.74
CA THR A 121 3.14 4.83 -17.69
C THR A 121 3.83 6.08 -17.14
N LYS A 122 4.67 5.92 -16.11
CA LYS A 122 5.44 7.04 -15.54
C LYS A 122 6.43 7.59 -16.55
N VAL A 123 7.24 6.73 -17.17
CA VAL A 123 8.25 7.11 -18.18
C VAL A 123 7.59 7.76 -19.40
N SER A 124 6.43 7.24 -19.83
CA SER A 124 5.67 7.81 -20.94
C SER A 124 5.20 9.24 -20.64
N ARG A 125 4.71 9.52 -19.42
CA ARG A 125 4.32 10.85 -18.99
C ARG A 125 5.50 11.83 -18.92
N GLU A 126 6.63 11.38 -18.39
CA GLU A 126 7.86 12.18 -18.32
C GLU A 126 8.33 12.57 -19.75
N LEU A 127 8.40 11.60 -20.66
CA LEU A 127 8.79 11.85 -22.05
C LEU A 127 7.78 12.75 -22.79
N TYR A 128 6.48 12.59 -22.51
CA TYR A 128 5.46 13.45 -23.07
C TYR A 128 5.64 14.91 -22.64
N GLN A 129 6.01 15.16 -21.39
CA GLN A 129 6.31 16.51 -20.89
C GLN A 129 7.56 17.11 -21.53
N ASP A 130 8.61 16.27 -21.71
CA ASP A 130 9.88 16.70 -22.30
C ASP A 130 9.77 16.98 -23.82
N LEU A 131 9.04 16.12 -24.55
CA LEU A 131 8.96 16.17 -26.02
C LEU A 131 7.77 16.97 -26.56
N GLY A 132 6.76 17.24 -25.75
CA GLY A 132 5.51 17.88 -26.18
C GLY A 132 4.66 17.04 -27.15
N ARG A 133 5.01 15.74 -27.35
CA ARG A 133 4.31 14.78 -28.20
C ARG A 133 4.35 13.38 -27.57
N GLU A 134 3.52 12.48 -28.08
CA GLU A 134 3.59 11.06 -27.64
C GLU A 134 4.95 10.44 -27.97
N PRO A 135 5.58 9.77 -26.97
CA PRO A 135 6.86 9.12 -27.16
C PRO A 135 6.72 7.86 -28.04
N THR A 136 7.71 7.63 -28.89
CA THR A 136 7.79 6.40 -29.69
C THR A 136 8.21 5.20 -28.82
N TYR A 137 7.90 3.99 -29.28
CA TYR A 137 8.33 2.75 -28.58
C TYR A 137 9.85 2.63 -28.43
N ARG A 138 10.62 3.24 -29.35
CA ARG A 138 12.09 3.26 -29.28
C ARG A 138 12.56 4.16 -28.13
N GLU A 139 12.02 5.36 -28.03
CA GLU A 139 12.34 6.32 -26.95
C GLU A 139 11.95 5.76 -25.57
N LEU A 140 10.81 5.10 -25.48
CA LEU A 140 10.37 4.41 -24.26
C LEU A 140 11.32 3.26 -23.90
N ALA A 141 11.72 2.43 -24.86
CA ALA A 141 12.62 1.31 -24.66
C ALA A 141 14.00 1.77 -24.20
N GLU A 142 14.54 2.83 -24.80
CA GLU A 142 15.83 3.43 -24.45
C GLU A 142 15.82 3.95 -23.01
N LYS A 143 14.79 4.74 -22.62
CA LYS A 143 14.66 5.29 -21.27
C LYS A 143 14.39 4.22 -20.20
N MET A 144 13.78 3.10 -20.56
CA MET A 144 13.56 1.95 -19.68
C MET A 144 14.72 0.96 -19.62
N GLY A 145 15.70 1.06 -20.51
CA GLY A 145 16.82 0.12 -20.63
C GLY A 145 16.40 -1.27 -21.13
N THR A 146 15.38 -1.33 -22.00
CA THR A 146 14.82 -2.58 -22.53
C THR A 146 14.78 -2.55 -24.07
N THR A 147 14.51 -3.69 -24.69
CA THR A 147 14.31 -3.73 -26.15
C THR A 147 12.87 -3.35 -26.51
N PRO A 148 12.63 -2.72 -27.68
CA PRO A 148 11.27 -2.40 -28.14
C PRO A 148 10.35 -3.65 -28.23
N THR A 149 10.91 -4.78 -28.59
CA THR A 149 10.20 -6.07 -28.64
C THR A 149 9.81 -6.56 -27.24
N GLY A 150 10.66 -6.33 -26.22
CA GLY A 150 10.37 -6.64 -24.83
C GLY A 150 9.24 -5.79 -24.23
N LEU A 151 9.09 -4.53 -24.68
CA LEU A 151 7.95 -3.69 -24.29
C LEU A 151 6.63 -4.21 -24.87
N VAL A 152 6.62 -4.67 -26.11
CA VAL A 152 5.39 -5.15 -26.79
C VAL A 152 4.97 -6.53 -26.26
N SER A 153 5.92 -7.41 -25.96
CA SER A 153 5.62 -8.75 -25.43
C SER A 153 5.28 -8.75 -23.94
N GLY A 154 5.80 -7.77 -23.16
CA GLY A 154 5.56 -7.65 -21.73
C GLY A 154 4.43 -6.70 -21.32
N CYS A 155 4.04 -5.79 -22.20
CA CYS A 155 2.98 -4.81 -21.94
C CYS A 155 1.87 -4.97 -22.98
N VAL A 156 0.71 -5.43 -22.54
CA VAL A 156 -0.55 -5.26 -23.27
C VAL A 156 -0.66 -3.78 -23.69
N LYS A 157 -1.03 -3.53 -24.95
CA LYS A 157 -1.20 -2.22 -25.57
C LYS A 157 -1.68 -1.17 -24.57
N PRO A 158 -1.10 0.04 -24.52
CA PRO A 158 -1.68 1.13 -23.77
C PRO A 158 -3.14 1.27 -24.23
N ILE A 159 -4.06 1.13 -23.29
CA ILE A 159 -5.47 1.39 -23.52
C ILE A 159 -5.54 2.91 -23.77
N SER A 160 -5.73 3.28 -25.03
CA SER A 160 -6.14 4.63 -25.38
C SER A 160 -7.50 4.89 -24.73
N TYR A 161 -7.55 5.90 -23.86
CA TYR A 161 -8.78 6.45 -23.29
C TYR A 161 -9.49 7.33 -24.31
#